data_656d44f514fb8cdff7b6c13a2dd8040f
#
_entry.id   656d44f514fb8cdff7b6c13a2dd8040f
#
_cell.length_a   1.000
_cell.length_b   1.000
_cell.length_c   1.000
_cell.angle_alpha   90.00
_cell.angle_beta   90.00
_cell.angle_gamma   90.00
#
_symmetry.space_group_name_H-M   'P 1'
#
loop_
_entity.id
_entity.type
_entity.pdbx_description
1 polymer ?
#
loop_
_entity_poly.entity_id
_entity_poly.type
_entity_poly.pdbx_seq_one_letter_code
_entity_poly.pdbx_strand_id
1 'polypeptide(L)'
;MPSGNGMKRKIRLSIDMKCLEDRILKDGKCLPGGILKVDSFINHQMDPALMQIMAEELVRRFSSHNINKVMTIESSGIAPAIMVGAILNVPVLFAKKTKPSTMQNMLVSEVYSFTKGRSYTVCVSADYLTKEDKVLFIDDFLANGNAAKGILDIVNQAGATLEGMGFLIEKGFQEGGRYLRSIGLHVESLAIIDSLDDCKIRFKYI
;
A
#
# COMPACT_ATOMS: atom_id res chain seq x y z
N MET A 1 5.57 -29.71 32.61
CA MET A 1 6.37 -28.96 31.64
C MET A 1 6.10 -29.50 30.25
N PRO A 2 5.36 -28.83 29.38
CA PRO A 2 5.42 -29.11 27.97
C PRO A 2 6.21 -28.00 27.27
N SER A 3 7.26 -28.45 26.58
CA SER A 3 8.18 -27.70 25.73
C SER A 3 7.44 -26.98 24.63
N GLY A 4 7.61 -25.64 24.55
CA GLY A 4 7.13 -24.81 23.49
C GLY A 4 7.75 -25.20 22.14
N ASN A 5 6.92 -25.75 21.28
CA ASN A 5 7.27 -26.03 19.89
C ASN A 5 7.22 -24.74 19.11
N GLY A 6 8.32 -24.00 19.10
CA GLY A 6 8.54 -22.84 18.28
C GLY A 6 8.53 -23.25 16.82
N MET A 7 7.37 -23.10 16.17
CA MET A 7 7.21 -23.32 14.74
C MET A 7 8.02 -22.23 14.00
N LYS A 8 9.30 -22.51 13.73
CA LYS A 8 10.12 -21.73 12.80
C LYS A 8 9.43 -21.77 11.45
N ARG A 9 8.64 -20.72 11.11
CA ARG A 9 8.16 -20.51 9.76
C ARG A 9 9.38 -20.46 8.83
N LYS A 10 9.52 -21.47 7.97
CA LYS A 10 10.48 -21.44 6.87
C LYS A 10 10.16 -20.20 6.03
N ILE A 11 11.12 -19.27 5.99
CA ILE A 11 11.08 -18.14 5.04
C ILE A 11 11.04 -18.79 3.66
N ARG A 12 9.90 -18.70 2.97
CA ARG A 12 9.79 -19.10 1.57
C ARG A 12 10.73 -18.22 0.75
N LEU A 13 11.47 -18.84 -0.15
CA LEU A 13 12.19 -18.16 -1.24
C LEU A 13 11.21 -17.18 -1.94
N SER A 14 11.72 -16.06 -2.47
CA SER A 14 10.94 -14.99 -3.14
C SER A 14 9.79 -15.58 -3.96
N ILE A 15 8.57 -15.12 -3.69
CA ILE A 15 7.41 -15.48 -4.49
C ILE A 15 7.50 -14.62 -5.74
N ASP A 16 7.64 -15.27 -6.90
CA ASP A 16 7.52 -14.56 -8.17
C ASP A 16 6.10 -14.01 -8.29
N MET A 17 5.96 -12.68 -8.34
CA MET A 17 4.66 -12.00 -8.49
C MET A 17 4.04 -12.14 -9.88
N LYS A 18 4.56 -13.08 -10.68
CA LYS A 18 3.99 -13.42 -11.98
C LYS A 18 2.50 -13.77 -11.89
N CYS A 19 2.06 -14.35 -10.78
CA CYS A 19 0.64 -14.63 -10.55
C CYS A 19 -0.23 -13.36 -10.53
N LEU A 20 0.29 -12.23 -10.00
CA LEU A 20 -0.38 -10.94 -10.04
C LEU A 20 -0.36 -10.35 -11.46
N GLU A 21 0.80 -10.40 -12.15
CA GLU A 21 0.92 -9.93 -13.54
C GLU A 21 -0.01 -10.69 -14.48
N ASP A 22 -0.03 -12.02 -14.40
CA ASP A 22 -0.92 -12.88 -15.20
C ASP A 22 -2.40 -12.57 -14.91
N ARG A 23 -2.75 -12.29 -13.65
CA ARG A 23 -4.12 -11.89 -13.28
C ARG A 23 -4.48 -10.52 -13.85
N ILE A 24 -3.55 -9.55 -13.82
CA ILE A 24 -3.74 -8.23 -14.42
C ILE A 24 -3.93 -8.35 -15.94
N LEU A 25 -3.12 -9.18 -16.63
CA LEU A 25 -3.25 -9.40 -18.07
C LEU A 25 -4.56 -10.07 -18.45
N LYS A 26 -5.03 -11.03 -17.64
CA LYS A 26 -6.24 -11.81 -17.90
C LYS A 26 -7.52 -11.02 -17.64
N ASP A 27 -7.62 -10.38 -16.47
CA ASP A 27 -8.87 -9.83 -15.95
C ASP A 27 -8.84 -8.29 -15.81
N GLY A 28 -7.66 -7.69 -15.92
CA GLY A 28 -7.50 -6.23 -15.92
C GLY A 28 -8.00 -5.61 -17.23
N LYS A 29 -8.53 -4.39 -17.15
CA LYS A 29 -8.98 -3.64 -18.32
C LYS A 29 -8.20 -2.34 -18.43
N CYS A 30 -7.45 -2.19 -19.52
CA CYS A 30 -6.84 -0.93 -19.86
C CYS A 30 -7.85 -0.04 -20.59
N LEU A 31 -7.97 1.20 -20.13
CA LEU A 31 -8.83 2.21 -20.72
C LEU A 31 -7.99 3.40 -21.21
N PRO A 32 -8.50 4.19 -22.18
CA PRO A 32 -7.82 5.40 -22.63
C PRO A 32 -7.43 6.33 -21.46
N GLY A 33 -6.33 7.06 -21.63
CA GLY A 33 -5.83 7.98 -20.58
C GLY A 33 -4.98 7.29 -19.50
N GLY A 34 -4.42 6.11 -19.76
CA GLY A 34 -3.52 5.42 -18.83
C GLY A 34 -4.24 4.87 -17.59
N ILE A 35 -5.51 4.47 -17.76
CA ILE A 35 -6.33 3.90 -16.69
C ILE A 35 -6.25 2.38 -16.75
N LEU A 36 -5.85 1.76 -15.64
CA LEU A 36 -5.93 0.32 -15.43
C LEU A 36 -7.03 0.02 -14.41
N LYS A 37 -8.04 -0.76 -14.82
CA LYS A 37 -9.11 -1.27 -13.95
C LYS A 37 -8.80 -2.69 -13.53
N VAL A 38 -8.78 -2.93 -12.23
CA VAL A 38 -8.59 -4.23 -11.58
C VAL A 38 -9.73 -4.54 -10.60
N ASP A 39 -10.90 -3.98 -10.89
CA ASP A 39 -12.08 -4.00 -10.03
C ASP A 39 -12.56 -5.41 -9.70
N SER A 40 -12.33 -6.36 -10.61
CA SER A 40 -12.82 -7.73 -10.48
C SER A 40 -12.04 -8.60 -9.49
N PHE A 41 -10.86 -8.12 -8.96
CA PHE A 41 -10.04 -8.94 -8.07
C PHE A 41 -9.24 -8.17 -7.02
N ILE A 42 -9.18 -6.81 -7.07
CA ILE A 42 -8.43 -6.00 -6.09
C ILE A 42 -9.33 -5.01 -5.34
N ASN A 43 -10.02 -4.09 -6.03
CA ASN A 43 -10.54 -2.89 -5.38
C ASN A 43 -12.05 -2.66 -5.48
N HIS A 44 -12.81 -3.63 -6.00
CA HIS A 44 -14.27 -3.67 -5.91
C HIS A 44 -14.74 -5.05 -5.50
N GLN A 45 -14.56 -6.06 -6.35
CA GLN A 45 -14.54 -7.45 -5.93
C GLN A 45 -13.10 -7.83 -5.59
N MET A 46 -12.89 -8.53 -4.49
CA MET A 46 -11.56 -8.91 -4.02
C MET A 46 -11.39 -10.42 -4.11
N ASP A 47 -10.19 -10.88 -4.52
CA ASP A 47 -9.80 -12.29 -4.50
C ASP A 47 -8.97 -12.54 -3.23
N PRO A 48 -9.52 -13.20 -2.19
CA PRO A 48 -8.81 -13.37 -0.92
C PRO A 48 -7.54 -14.20 -1.04
N ALA A 49 -7.51 -15.19 -1.94
CA ALA A 49 -6.34 -16.03 -2.13
C ALA A 49 -5.18 -15.24 -2.75
N LEU A 50 -5.47 -14.42 -3.77
CA LEU A 50 -4.48 -13.52 -4.36
C LEU A 50 -4.01 -12.46 -3.34
N MET A 51 -4.93 -11.87 -2.56
CA MET A 51 -4.60 -10.92 -1.50
C MET A 51 -3.63 -11.52 -0.46
N GLN A 52 -3.86 -12.78 -0.06
CA GLN A 52 -2.98 -13.49 0.87
C GLN A 52 -1.56 -13.63 0.31
N ILE A 53 -1.42 -14.06 -0.95
CA ILE A 53 -0.11 -14.22 -1.61
C ILE A 53 0.61 -12.85 -1.70
N MET A 54 -0.10 -11.79 -2.09
CA MET A 54 0.46 -10.45 -2.18
C MET A 54 0.91 -9.92 -0.82
N ALA A 55 0.12 -10.14 0.23
CA ALA A 55 0.47 -9.72 1.58
C ALA A 55 1.69 -10.48 2.13
N GLU A 56 1.77 -11.79 1.90
CA GLU A 56 2.93 -12.60 2.28
C GLU A 56 4.22 -12.11 1.62
N GLU A 57 4.15 -11.75 0.35
CA GLU A 57 5.32 -11.23 -0.37
C GLU A 57 5.71 -9.82 0.12
N LEU A 58 4.75 -8.93 0.38
CA LEU A 58 5.05 -7.62 0.99
C LEU A 58 5.72 -7.79 2.35
N VAL A 59 5.17 -8.62 3.24
CA VAL A 59 5.77 -8.90 4.55
C VAL A 59 7.19 -9.45 4.41
N ARG A 60 7.45 -10.32 3.43
CA ARG A 60 8.79 -10.84 3.15
C ARG A 60 9.76 -9.72 2.73
N ARG A 61 9.34 -8.79 1.86
CA ARG A 61 10.19 -7.68 1.39
C ARG A 61 10.54 -6.70 2.50
N PHE A 62 9.66 -6.54 3.48
CA PHE A 62 9.89 -5.69 4.65
C PHE A 62 10.38 -6.46 5.89
N SER A 63 10.84 -7.71 5.75
CA SER A 63 11.22 -8.59 6.86
C SER A 63 12.39 -8.09 7.72
N SER A 64 13.22 -7.17 7.21
CA SER A 64 14.32 -6.53 7.95
C SER A 64 13.89 -5.32 8.78
N HIS A 65 12.64 -4.87 8.65
CA HIS A 65 12.09 -3.70 9.32
C HIS A 65 11.37 -4.10 10.62
N ASN A 66 11.42 -3.21 11.61
CA ASN A 66 10.74 -3.42 12.89
C ASN A 66 9.37 -2.72 12.89
N ILE A 67 8.40 -3.32 12.22
CA ILE A 67 7.06 -2.76 12.03
C ILE A 67 6.18 -3.13 13.22
N ASN A 68 5.53 -2.14 13.84
CA ASN A 68 4.53 -2.34 14.89
C ASN A 68 3.14 -1.79 14.54
N LYS A 69 3.01 -1.15 13.36
CA LYS A 69 1.72 -0.65 12.86
C LYS A 69 1.69 -0.66 11.33
N VAL A 70 0.59 -1.12 10.77
CA VAL A 70 0.31 -0.94 9.34
C VAL A 70 -0.62 0.25 9.15
N MET A 71 -0.38 1.05 8.12
CA MET A 71 -1.22 2.19 7.78
C MET A 71 -1.66 2.16 6.33
N THR A 72 -2.85 2.67 6.04
CA THR A 72 -3.39 2.76 4.68
C THR A 72 -4.33 3.95 4.53
N ILE A 73 -4.93 4.12 3.34
CA ILE A 73 -6.00 5.10 3.09
C ILE A 73 -7.27 4.36 2.62
N GLU A 74 -8.44 4.80 3.12
CA GLU A 74 -9.71 4.29 2.62
C GLU A 74 -9.88 4.57 1.12
N SER A 75 -10.48 3.66 0.35
CA SER A 75 -11.06 2.39 0.76
C SER A 75 -10.26 1.18 0.25
N SER A 76 -9.68 1.22 -0.96
CA SER A 76 -9.09 0.05 -1.64
C SER A 76 -7.82 -0.49 -0.97
N GLY A 77 -7.06 0.36 -0.29
CA GLY A 77 -5.89 -0.06 0.47
C GLY A 77 -6.20 -0.86 1.75
N ILE A 78 -7.47 -0.81 2.25
CA ILE A 78 -7.82 -1.46 3.52
C ILE A 78 -7.66 -2.98 3.43
N ALA A 79 -8.09 -3.61 2.34
CA ALA A 79 -8.02 -5.06 2.22
C ALA A 79 -6.57 -5.59 2.26
N PRO A 80 -5.63 -5.13 1.41
CA PRO A 80 -4.24 -5.56 1.50
C PRO A 80 -3.59 -5.21 2.84
N ALA A 81 -3.90 -4.03 3.42
CA ALA A 81 -3.37 -3.63 4.72
C ALA A 81 -3.81 -4.56 5.86
N ILE A 82 -5.09 -4.98 5.88
CA ILE A 82 -5.59 -5.94 6.88
C ILE A 82 -4.87 -7.29 6.75
N MET A 83 -4.63 -7.78 5.54
CA MET A 83 -3.92 -9.04 5.33
C MET A 83 -2.45 -8.95 5.80
N VAL A 84 -1.76 -7.84 5.51
CA VAL A 84 -0.40 -7.57 6.00
C VAL A 84 -0.38 -7.46 7.52
N GLY A 85 -1.31 -6.70 8.11
CA GLY A 85 -1.43 -6.54 9.56
C GLY A 85 -1.71 -7.86 10.28
N ALA A 86 -2.55 -8.72 9.70
CA ALA A 86 -2.83 -10.06 10.24
C ALA A 86 -1.60 -10.97 10.23
N ILE A 87 -0.77 -10.92 9.16
CA ILE A 87 0.47 -11.72 9.07
C ILE A 87 1.52 -11.21 10.07
N LEU A 88 1.67 -9.89 10.18
CA LEU A 88 2.61 -9.26 11.13
C LEU A 88 2.10 -9.30 12.58
N ASN A 89 0.81 -9.56 12.79
CA ASN A 89 0.12 -9.49 14.10
C ASN A 89 0.24 -8.10 14.74
N VAL A 90 -0.02 -7.05 13.94
CA VAL A 90 0.01 -5.64 14.37
C VAL A 90 -1.29 -4.93 13.99
N PRO A 91 -1.67 -3.84 14.70
CA PRO A 91 -2.86 -3.07 14.38
C PRO A 91 -2.75 -2.41 13.01
N VAL A 92 -3.91 -2.23 12.37
CA VAL A 92 -4.05 -1.52 11.08
C VAL A 92 -4.84 -0.23 11.30
N LEU A 93 -4.23 0.90 10.94
CA LEU A 93 -4.84 2.23 10.98
C LEU A 93 -5.12 2.70 9.55
N PHE A 94 -6.35 3.10 9.25
CA PHE A 94 -6.63 3.70 7.95
C PHE A 94 -6.98 5.19 8.07
N ALA A 95 -6.35 5.98 7.19
CA ALA A 95 -6.68 7.39 7.04
C ALA A 95 -8.03 7.55 6.31
N LYS A 96 -8.85 8.47 6.79
CA LYS A 96 -10.15 8.80 6.22
C LYS A 96 -10.03 9.96 5.24
N LYS A 97 -10.81 9.93 4.16
CA LYS A 97 -10.87 11.01 3.14
C LYS A 97 -11.82 12.13 3.48
N THR A 98 -12.51 12.01 4.61
CA THR A 98 -13.40 13.05 5.15
C THR A 98 -13.20 13.14 6.65
N LYS A 99 -13.26 14.36 7.18
CA LYS A 99 -13.18 14.59 8.63
C LYS A 99 -14.46 14.11 9.31
N PRO A 100 -14.43 13.05 10.15
CA PRO A 100 -15.62 12.67 10.92
C PRO A 100 -15.92 13.72 11.99
N SER A 101 -17.19 14.06 12.19
CA SER A 101 -17.62 15.00 13.22
C SER A 101 -17.28 14.53 14.66
N THR A 102 -17.07 13.24 14.83
CA THR A 102 -16.74 12.61 16.13
C THR A 102 -15.25 12.60 16.47
N MET A 103 -14.38 13.00 15.53
CA MET A 103 -12.93 12.97 15.74
C MET A 103 -12.43 14.35 16.16
N GLN A 104 -11.99 14.50 17.40
CA GLN A 104 -11.59 15.78 17.98
C GLN A 104 -10.08 16.07 17.78
N ASN A 105 -9.22 15.06 17.98
CA ASN A 105 -7.77 15.20 17.89
C ASN A 105 -7.28 14.53 16.59
N MET A 106 -7.04 15.34 15.54
CA MET A 106 -6.75 14.85 14.20
C MET A 106 -5.39 15.31 13.70
N LEU A 107 -4.64 14.38 13.13
CA LEU A 107 -3.55 14.66 12.21
C LEU A 107 -4.14 14.73 10.80
N VAL A 108 -3.81 15.76 10.07
CA VAL A 108 -4.50 16.10 8.82
C VAL A 108 -3.49 16.47 7.74
N SER A 109 -3.68 15.95 6.52
CA SER A 109 -2.91 16.37 5.34
C SER A 109 -3.84 16.63 4.17
N GLU A 110 -3.50 17.60 3.31
CA GLU A 110 -4.18 17.84 2.06
C GLU A 110 -3.50 17.08 0.92
N VAL A 111 -4.30 16.33 0.17
CA VAL A 111 -3.86 15.52 -0.94
C VAL A 111 -4.55 15.95 -2.23
N TYR A 112 -3.77 16.24 -3.27
CA TYR A 112 -4.34 16.56 -4.58
C TYR A 112 -4.61 15.29 -5.38
N SER A 113 -5.85 15.11 -5.85
CA SER A 113 -6.23 14.01 -6.74
C SER A 113 -6.17 14.47 -8.20
N PHE A 114 -5.17 14.01 -8.96
CA PHE A 114 -5.11 14.28 -10.40
C PHE A 114 -6.29 13.67 -11.16
N THR A 115 -6.77 12.49 -10.75
CA THR A 115 -7.90 11.81 -11.39
C THR A 115 -9.21 12.58 -11.22
N LYS A 116 -9.40 13.28 -10.09
CA LYS A 116 -10.61 14.07 -9.79
C LYS A 116 -10.39 15.57 -9.99
N GLY A 117 -9.17 16.03 -10.29
CA GLY A 117 -8.83 17.45 -10.46
C GLY A 117 -9.09 18.32 -9.22
N ARG A 118 -9.10 17.75 -8.02
CA ARG A 118 -9.38 18.47 -6.76
C ARG A 118 -8.58 17.94 -5.59
N SER A 119 -8.33 18.82 -4.61
CA SER A 119 -7.78 18.43 -3.32
C SER A 119 -8.85 17.76 -2.46
N TYR A 120 -8.40 16.82 -1.64
CA TYR A 120 -9.17 16.21 -0.58
C TYR A 120 -8.29 16.08 0.67
N THR A 121 -8.94 16.06 1.82
CA THR A 121 -8.26 15.92 3.10
C THR A 121 -8.13 14.45 3.45
N VAL A 122 -6.97 14.03 3.92
CA VAL A 122 -6.80 12.76 4.63
C VAL A 122 -6.55 13.04 6.09
N CYS A 123 -7.14 12.25 6.98
CA CYS A 123 -6.99 12.43 8.41
C CYS A 123 -6.99 11.11 9.18
N VAL A 124 -6.28 11.10 10.31
CA VAL A 124 -6.31 10.04 11.32
C VAL A 124 -6.48 10.67 12.70
N SER A 125 -6.98 9.89 13.68
CA SER A 125 -6.93 10.32 15.07
C SER A 125 -5.50 10.21 15.60
N ALA A 126 -5.03 11.27 16.26
CA ALA A 126 -3.76 11.27 16.96
C ALA A 126 -3.73 10.29 18.16
N ASP A 127 -4.90 9.82 18.60
CA ASP A 127 -4.99 8.81 19.66
C ASP A 127 -4.47 7.43 19.22
N TYR A 128 -4.39 7.20 17.91
CA TYR A 128 -3.98 5.92 17.33
C TYR A 128 -2.66 5.97 16.55
N LEU A 129 -2.00 7.13 16.49
CA LEU A 129 -0.70 7.30 15.83
C LEU A 129 0.20 8.16 16.70
N THR A 130 1.26 7.55 17.23
CA THR A 130 2.17 8.15 18.20
C THR A 130 3.63 8.05 17.75
N LYS A 131 4.53 8.74 18.43
CA LYS A 131 5.99 8.73 18.15
C LYS A 131 6.67 7.37 18.34
N GLU A 132 6.04 6.45 19.08
CA GLU A 132 6.53 5.08 19.27
C GLU A 132 6.20 4.16 18.09
N ASP A 133 5.35 4.60 17.17
CA ASP A 133 4.90 3.79 16.06
C ASP A 133 5.95 3.72 14.94
N LYS A 134 6.15 2.49 14.47
CA LYS A 134 6.98 2.14 13.32
C LYS A 134 6.06 1.63 12.22
N VAL A 135 5.78 2.51 11.29
CA VAL A 135 4.68 2.39 10.33
C VAL A 135 5.14 1.76 9.03
N LEU A 136 4.44 0.74 8.56
CA LEU A 136 4.44 0.29 7.18
C LEU A 136 3.18 0.79 6.48
N PHE A 137 3.33 1.62 5.46
CA PHE A 137 2.22 2.06 4.63
C PHE A 137 1.94 1.05 3.53
N ILE A 138 0.67 0.65 3.35
CA ILE A 138 0.21 -0.28 2.30
C ILE A 138 -0.92 0.35 1.52
N ASP A 139 -0.86 0.29 0.17
CA ASP A 139 -1.96 0.74 -0.69
C ASP A 139 -2.07 -0.14 -1.95
N ASP A 140 -3.19 -0.04 -2.68
CA ASP A 140 -3.41 -0.81 -3.90
C ASP A 140 -2.60 -0.25 -5.09
N PHE A 141 -2.57 1.07 -5.29
CA PHE A 141 -1.87 1.71 -6.40
C PHE A 141 -0.87 2.80 -5.98
N LEU A 142 0.30 2.77 -6.60
CA LEU A 142 1.22 3.91 -6.63
C LEU A 142 1.19 4.55 -8.03
N ALA A 143 0.66 5.76 -8.09
CA ALA A 143 0.56 6.57 -9.31
C ALA A 143 1.47 7.81 -9.20
N ASN A 144 0.92 9.01 -9.03
CA ASN A 144 1.69 10.23 -8.79
C ASN A 144 2.22 10.36 -7.35
N GLY A 145 1.88 9.43 -6.45
CA GLY A 145 2.37 9.39 -5.09
C GLY A 145 1.74 10.40 -4.12
N ASN A 146 0.67 11.09 -4.51
CA ASN A 146 0.09 12.12 -3.65
C ASN A 146 -0.52 11.56 -2.37
N ALA A 147 -1.19 10.41 -2.45
CA ALA A 147 -1.69 9.69 -1.28
C ALA A 147 -0.54 9.35 -0.31
N ALA A 148 0.53 8.78 -0.86
CA ALA A 148 1.74 8.44 -0.09
C ALA A 148 2.40 9.66 0.56
N LYS A 149 2.46 10.80 -0.14
CA LYS A 149 2.97 12.07 0.43
C LYS A 149 2.10 12.56 1.58
N GLY A 150 0.78 12.46 1.45
CA GLY A 150 -0.15 12.81 2.54
C GLY A 150 0.04 11.94 3.78
N ILE A 151 0.28 10.65 3.59
CA ILE A 151 0.58 9.74 4.72
C ILE A 151 1.95 10.05 5.33
N LEU A 152 2.97 10.31 4.53
CA LEU A 152 4.29 10.73 5.03
C LEU A 152 4.17 11.97 5.91
N ASP A 153 3.40 12.98 5.49
CA ASP A 153 3.13 14.18 6.27
C ASP A 153 2.44 13.85 7.60
N ILE A 154 1.40 13.02 7.59
CA ILE A 154 0.68 12.58 8.81
C ILE A 154 1.61 11.84 9.78
N VAL A 155 2.44 10.92 9.26
CA VAL A 155 3.41 10.18 10.09
C VAL A 155 4.43 11.12 10.72
N ASN A 156 4.90 12.13 9.97
CA ASN A 156 5.80 13.15 10.49
C ASN A 156 5.13 14.04 11.56
N GLN A 157 3.88 14.44 11.37
CA GLN A 157 3.11 15.19 12.37
C GLN A 157 2.98 14.42 13.69
N ALA A 158 2.83 13.09 13.64
CA ALA A 158 2.78 12.23 14.81
C ALA A 158 4.15 12.04 15.49
N GLY A 159 5.24 12.41 14.81
CA GLY A 159 6.61 12.07 15.23
C GLY A 159 6.92 10.57 15.09
N ALA A 160 6.08 9.81 14.38
CA ALA A 160 6.26 8.38 14.13
C ALA A 160 7.35 8.12 13.08
N THR A 161 7.82 6.88 13.02
CA THR A 161 8.78 6.45 12.00
C THR A 161 8.06 5.74 10.85
N LEU A 162 8.31 6.19 9.61
CA LEU A 162 7.86 5.46 8.42
C LEU A 162 8.94 4.46 8.00
N GLU A 163 8.71 3.19 8.24
CA GLU A 163 9.66 2.10 7.93
C GLU A 163 9.70 1.79 6.42
N GLY A 164 8.61 2.03 5.71
CA GLY A 164 8.54 1.86 4.26
C GLY A 164 7.12 1.95 3.72
N MET A 165 7.01 1.79 2.40
CA MET A 165 5.75 1.82 1.67
C MET A 165 5.64 0.64 0.72
N GLY A 166 4.56 -0.13 0.81
CA GLY A 166 4.26 -1.28 -0.04
C GLY A 166 3.02 -1.04 -0.91
N PHE A 167 3.12 -1.37 -2.18
CA PHE A 167 2.05 -1.20 -3.16
C PHE A 167 1.80 -2.50 -3.92
N LEU A 168 0.54 -2.78 -4.25
CA LEU A 168 0.23 -3.93 -5.10
C LEU A 168 0.64 -3.65 -6.55
N ILE A 169 0.30 -2.46 -7.06
CA ILE A 169 0.56 -2.07 -8.44
C ILE A 169 1.18 -0.65 -8.48
N GLU A 170 2.30 -0.50 -9.17
CA GLU A 170 2.92 0.79 -9.44
C GLU A 170 2.77 1.14 -10.93
N LYS A 171 2.33 2.35 -11.22
CA LYS A 171 2.42 2.93 -12.57
C LYS A 171 3.81 3.55 -12.75
N GLY A 172 4.79 2.74 -13.16
CA GLY A 172 6.20 3.13 -13.27
C GLY A 172 6.48 4.28 -14.24
N PHE A 173 5.55 4.55 -15.16
CA PHE A 173 5.59 5.71 -16.07
C PHE A 173 5.14 7.02 -15.41
N GLN A 174 4.67 6.98 -14.15
CA GLN A 174 4.31 8.16 -13.35
C GLN A 174 5.38 8.45 -12.28
N GLU A 175 5.35 9.67 -11.74
CA GLU A 175 6.45 10.19 -10.92
C GLU A 175 6.52 9.64 -9.49
N GLY A 176 5.43 9.07 -8.97
CA GLY A 176 5.30 8.75 -7.55
C GLY A 176 6.40 7.84 -7.01
N GLY A 177 6.65 6.72 -7.68
CA GLY A 177 7.67 5.77 -7.24
C GLY A 177 9.09 6.33 -7.29
N ARG A 178 9.40 7.07 -8.38
CA ARG A 178 10.71 7.74 -8.54
C ARG A 178 10.91 8.77 -7.42
N TYR A 179 9.92 9.62 -7.18
CA TYR A 179 10.00 10.65 -6.15
C TYR A 179 10.19 10.03 -4.75
N LEU A 180 9.38 9.07 -4.35
CA LEU A 180 9.46 8.49 -3.00
C LEU A 180 10.81 7.82 -2.75
N ARG A 181 11.35 7.10 -3.74
CA ARG A 181 12.68 6.49 -3.64
C ARG A 181 13.80 7.55 -3.62
N SER A 182 13.65 8.66 -4.35
CA SER A 182 14.65 9.75 -4.38
C SER A 182 14.80 10.48 -3.05
N ILE A 183 13.78 10.48 -2.20
CA ILE A 183 13.84 11.05 -0.84
C ILE A 183 14.27 10.02 0.21
N GLY A 184 14.75 8.85 -0.22
CA GLY A 184 15.32 7.83 0.65
C GLY A 184 14.32 6.85 1.27
N LEU A 185 13.05 6.85 0.87
CA LEU A 185 12.08 5.89 1.38
C LEU A 185 12.27 4.50 0.75
N HIS A 186 12.14 3.46 1.58
CA HIS A 186 12.04 2.09 1.09
C HIS A 186 10.65 1.87 0.50
N VAL A 187 10.59 1.69 -0.83
CA VAL A 187 9.35 1.52 -1.59
C VAL A 187 9.39 0.23 -2.37
N GLU A 188 8.46 -0.66 -2.06
CA GLU A 188 8.25 -1.95 -2.72
C GLU A 188 6.93 -1.95 -3.48
N SER A 189 6.97 -2.44 -4.73
CA SER A 189 5.79 -2.61 -5.57
C SER A 189 5.78 -4.02 -6.14
N LEU A 190 4.65 -4.74 -6.01
CA LEU A 190 4.58 -6.15 -6.43
C LEU A 190 4.52 -6.31 -7.94
N ALA A 191 3.83 -5.39 -8.63
CA ALA A 191 3.82 -5.30 -10.09
C ALA A 191 4.09 -3.86 -10.53
N ILE A 192 5.02 -3.64 -11.45
CA ILE A 192 5.32 -2.32 -11.99
C ILE A 192 4.91 -2.27 -13.45
N ILE A 193 3.95 -1.41 -13.77
CA ILE A 193 3.48 -1.15 -15.12
C ILE A 193 4.43 -0.15 -15.77
N ASP A 194 5.09 -0.55 -16.84
CA ASP A 194 6.01 0.31 -17.61
C ASP A 194 5.26 1.26 -18.55
N SER A 195 4.21 0.74 -19.23
CA SER A 195 3.31 1.56 -20.06
C SER A 195 1.91 0.96 -20.16
N LEU A 196 0.94 1.84 -20.50
CA LEU A 196 -0.44 1.51 -20.86
C LEU A 196 -0.80 2.06 -22.25
N ASP A 197 0.20 2.25 -23.11
CA ASP A 197 0.04 2.81 -24.44
C ASP A 197 -0.79 1.87 -25.32
N ASP A 198 -1.62 2.44 -26.18
CA ASP A 198 -2.55 1.71 -27.05
C ASP A 198 -3.43 0.70 -26.27
N CYS A 199 -3.74 0.99 -25.00
CA CYS A 199 -4.43 0.08 -24.09
C CYS A 199 -3.76 -1.29 -23.94
N LYS A 200 -2.42 -1.36 -24.12
CA LYS A 200 -1.61 -2.56 -23.90
C LYS A 200 -0.86 -2.43 -22.57
N ILE A 201 -1.02 -3.44 -21.71
CA ILE A 201 -0.33 -3.49 -20.43
C ILE A 201 1.08 -4.05 -20.65
N ARG A 202 2.09 -3.26 -20.30
CA ARG A 202 3.49 -3.70 -20.31
C ARG A 202 4.06 -3.57 -18.93
N PHE A 203 4.71 -4.64 -18.44
CA PHE A 203 5.38 -4.64 -17.14
C PHE A 203 6.84 -4.26 -17.30
N LYS A 204 7.36 -3.65 -16.25
CA LYS A 204 8.80 -3.42 -16.10
C LYS A 204 9.41 -4.64 -15.45
N TYR A 205 10.28 -5.35 -16.15
CA TYR A 205 11.10 -6.41 -15.59
C TYR A 205 12.37 -5.77 -14.98
N ILE A 206 12.64 -6.09 -13.72
CA ILE A 206 13.81 -5.61 -12.96
C ILE A 206 14.87 -6.70 -12.95
#